data_c9e6d4264aefa7242cc5b21e4cd95104
#
_entry.id   c9e6d4264aefa7242cc5b21e4cd95104
#
_cell.length_a   1.000
_cell.length_b   1.000
_cell.length_c   1.000
_cell.angle_alpha   90.00
_cell.angle_beta   90.00
_cell.angle_gamma   90.00
#
_symmetry.space_group_name_H-M   'P 1'
#
loop_
_entity.id
_entity.type
_entity.pdbx_description
1 polymer ?
#
loop_
_entity_poly.entity_id
_entity_poly.type
_entity_poly.pdbx_seq_one_letter_code
_entity_poly.pdbx_strand_id
1 'polypeptide(L)'
;MAKYDTINEVLDTLYECISGPPGGQDWERDREIYHPRCVLVRTRIENGKPVAYPFSFDEFVEATIPLLEDKSFYEIEIGRKVDVFGQVAHVYSSYEARETPDHPVIQFRGVNMIHLWNDDRGEDGKPSGRWWIMGIIWDNEREGLDLPEQWLTQ
;
A
#
# COMPACT_ATOMS: atom_id res chain seq x y z
N MET A 1 4.23 -24.00 -0.96
CA MET A 1 4.68 -22.70 -1.48
C MET A 1 5.03 -21.77 -0.33
N ALA A 2 6.11 -21.05 -0.50
CA ALA A 2 6.50 -20.08 0.53
C ALA A 2 5.51 -18.89 0.54
N LYS A 3 5.22 -18.39 1.73
CA LYS A 3 4.33 -17.25 1.92
C LYS A 3 5.03 -15.98 1.40
N TYR A 4 4.29 -15.16 0.66
CA TYR A 4 4.78 -13.90 0.07
C TYR A 4 5.90 -14.10 -0.97
N ASP A 5 5.88 -15.22 -1.66
CA ASP A 5 6.83 -15.47 -2.75
C ASP A 5 6.45 -14.74 -4.05
N THR A 6 5.29 -14.12 -4.11
CA THR A 6 4.86 -13.29 -5.22
C THR A 6 4.53 -11.86 -4.76
N ILE A 7 4.78 -10.91 -5.64
CA ILE A 7 4.40 -9.50 -5.40
C ILE A 7 2.88 -9.38 -5.28
N ASN A 8 2.13 -10.13 -6.10
CA ASN A 8 0.66 -10.08 -6.05
C ASN A 8 0.14 -10.49 -4.67
N GLU A 9 0.69 -11.52 -4.06
CA GLU A 9 0.27 -11.92 -2.71
C GLU A 9 0.54 -10.81 -1.69
N VAL A 10 1.70 -10.15 -1.78
CA VAL A 10 2.04 -9.04 -0.89
C VAL A 10 1.04 -7.90 -1.04
N LEU A 11 0.74 -7.51 -2.27
CA LEU A 11 -0.19 -6.41 -2.54
C LEU A 11 -1.63 -6.74 -2.12
N ASP A 12 -2.07 -7.96 -2.42
CA ASP A 12 -3.41 -8.41 -2.00
C ASP A 12 -3.53 -8.36 -0.48
N THR A 13 -2.50 -8.80 0.23
CA THR A 13 -2.46 -8.75 1.70
C THR A 13 -2.53 -7.31 2.21
N LEU A 14 -1.81 -6.40 1.58
CA LEU A 14 -1.81 -4.99 1.96
C LEU A 14 -3.25 -4.43 1.98
N TYR A 15 -4.00 -4.64 0.90
CA TYR A 15 -5.36 -4.10 0.79
C TYR A 15 -6.36 -4.83 1.69
N GLU A 16 -6.20 -6.12 1.87
CA GLU A 16 -7.05 -6.88 2.80
C GLU A 16 -6.86 -6.41 4.24
N CYS A 17 -5.62 -6.20 4.67
CA CYS A 17 -5.31 -5.86 6.06
C CYS A 17 -5.71 -4.46 6.46
N ILE A 18 -5.60 -3.48 5.56
CA ILE A 18 -5.97 -2.10 5.85
C ILE A 18 -7.48 -1.87 5.83
N SER A 19 -8.23 -2.80 5.25
CA SER A 19 -9.67 -2.67 5.03
C SER A 19 -10.46 -3.40 6.10
N GLY A 20 -11.59 -2.82 6.51
CA GLY A 20 -12.47 -3.48 7.46
C GLY A 20 -13.54 -2.57 8.05
N PRO A 21 -14.44 -3.15 8.86
CA PRO A 21 -15.37 -2.36 9.66
C PRO A 21 -14.61 -1.54 10.71
N PRO A 22 -15.29 -0.71 11.53
CA PRO A 22 -14.61 0.08 12.54
C PRO A 22 -13.66 -0.74 13.40
N GLY A 23 -12.36 -0.38 13.38
CA GLY A 23 -11.31 -1.09 14.11
C GLY A 23 -10.99 -2.48 13.59
N GLY A 24 -11.47 -2.84 12.40
CA GLY A 24 -11.35 -4.20 11.86
C GLY A 24 -10.09 -4.47 11.05
N GLN A 25 -9.10 -3.59 11.07
CA GLN A 25 -7.83 -3.79 10.38
C GLN A 25 -7.04 -4.93 11.02
N ASP A 26 -6.33 -5.70 10.19
CA ASP A 26 -5.50 -6.81 10.65
C ASP A 26 -4.01 -6.39 10.68
N TRP A 27 -3.64 -5.67 11.73
CA TRP A 27 -2.30 -5.12 11.85
C TRP A 27 -1.21 -6.19 12.04
N GLU A 28 -1.53 -7.32 12.64
CA GLU A 28 -0.55 -8.40 12.82
C GLU A 28 -0.17 -9.04 11.49
N ARG A 29 -1.17 -9.33 10.67
CA ARG A 29 -0.94 -9.88 9.33
C ARG A 29 -0.30 -8.84 8.42
N ASP A 30 -0.70 -7.59 8.53
CA ASP A 30 -0.13 -6.48 7.77
C ASP A 30 1.38 -6.33 8.03
N ARG A 31 1.80 -6.50 9.29
CA ARG A 31 3.21 -6.46 9.67
C ARG A 31 4.07 -7.44 8.88
N GLU A 32 3.51 -8.58 8.49
CA GLU A 32 4.27 -9.64 7.82
C GLU A 32 4.82 -9.22 6.45
N ILE A 33 4.19 -8.26 5.78
CA ILE A 33 4.60 -7.84 4.44
C ILE A 33 5.62 -6.70 4.44
N TYR A 34 5.84 -6.05 5.59
CA TYR A 34 6.79 -4.94 5.70
C TYR A 34 8.10 -5.39 6.32
N HIS A 35 9.21 -5.02 5.69
CA HIS A 35 10.51 -5.26 6.29
C HIS A 35 10.63 -4.44 7.59
N PRO A 36 11.32 -4.96 8.63
CA PRO A 36 11.48 -4.21 9.90
C PRO A 36 12.11 -2.83 9.75
N ARG A 37 12.83 -2.59 8.66
CA ARG A 37 13.45 -1.29 8.36
C ARG A 37 12.73 -0.50 7.28
N CYS A 38 11.49 -0.87 6.95
CA CYS A 38 10.72 -0.15 5.95
C CYS A 38 10.38 1.27 6.42
N VAL A 39 10.09 2.12 5.46
CA VAL A 39 9.58 3.47 5.71
C VAL A 39 8.25 3.62 4.98
N LEU A 40 7.23 4.08 5.71
CA LEU A 40 5.92 4.43 5.14
C LEU A 40 5.80 5.95 5.19
N VAL A 41 5.48 6.59 4.06
CA VAL A 41 5.40 8.06 4.01
C VAL A 41 4.03 8.49 3.53
N ARG A 42 3.30 9.17 4.41
CA ARG A 42 2.06 9.84 4.06
C ARG A 42 2.39 11.23 3.54
N THR A 43 1.92 11.57 2.35
CA THR A 43 2.00 12.94 1.84
C THR A 43 0.60 13.53 1.76
N ARG A 44 0.49 14.84 1.91
CA ARG A 44 -0.76 15.57 1.75
C ARG A 44 -0.51 17.07 1.71
N ILE A 45 -1.56 17.82 1.44
CA ILE A 45 -1.51 19.28 1.51
C ILE A 45 -2.16 19.70 2.83
N GLU A 46 -1.46 20.50 3.62
CA GLU A 46 -1.96 21.10 4.85
C GLU A 46 -1.75 22.62 4.78
N ASN A 47 -2.83 23.37 4.98
CA ASN A 47 -2.78 24.84 4.92
C ASN A 47 -2.12 25.35 3.63
N GLY A 48 -2.44 24.69 2.50
CA GLY A 48 -1.91 25.05 1.18
C GLY A 48 -0.47 24.64 0.92
N LYS A 49 0.15 23.88 1.83
CA LYS A 49 1.56 23.47 1.70
C LYS A 49 1.69 21.94 1.65
N PRO A 50 2.59 21.40 0.82
CA PRO A 50 2.86 19.97 0.84
C PRO A 50 3.60 19.59 2.11
N VAL A 51 3.15 18.51 2.74
CA VAL A 51 3.79 17.93 3.92
C VAL A 51 3.96 16.44 3.73
N ALA A 52 4.95 15.86 4.43
CA ALA A 52 5.21 14.44 4.42
C ALA A 52 5.47 13.96 5.85
N TYR A 53 4.88 12.80 6.16
CA TYR A 53 5.04 12.17 7.47
C TYR A 53 5.66 10.79 7.27
N PRO A 54 6.98 10.65 7.47
CA PRO A 54 7.63 9.34 7.41
C PRO A 54 7.38 8.58 8.72
N PHE A 55 7.08 7.29 8.59
CA PHE A 55 6.79 6.39 9.72
C PHE A 55 7.58 5.10 9.59
N SER A 56 7.98 4.53 10.73
CA SER A 56 8.16 3.09 10.81
C SER A 56 6.80 2.41 10.73
N PHE A 57 6.75 1.09 10.57
CA PHE A 57 5.46 0.40 10.56
C PHE A 57 4.70 0.63 11.89
N ASP A 58 5.38 0.51 13.02
CA ASP A 58 4.73 0.72 14.32
C ASP A 58 4.21 2.15 14.49
N GLU A 59 4.97 3.14 14.08
CA GLU A 59 4.52 4.54 14.10
C GLU A 59 3.31 4.75 13.19
N PHE A 60 3.29 4.11 12.02
CA PHE A 60 2.15 4.17 11.11
C PHE A 60 0.90 3.59 11.76
N VAL A 61 1.00 2.43 12.41
CA VAL A 61 -0.13 1.79 13.10
C VAL A 61 -0.65 2.69 14.22
N GLU A 62 0.25 3.22 15.05
CA GLU A 62 -0.13 4.14 16.13
C GLU A 62 -0.88 5.38 15.62
N ALA A 63 -0.41 5.95 14.51
CA ALA A 63 -1.03 7.13 13.91
C ALA A 63 -2.37 6.81 13.22
N THR A 64 -2.56 5.57 12.77
CA THR A 64 -3.70 5.18 11.95
C THR A 64 -4.87 4.63 12.77
N ILE A 65 -4.61 3.93 13.87
CA ILE A 65 -5.66 3.36 14.72
C ILE A 65 -6.72 4.41 15.09
N PRO A 66 -6.37 5.60 15.61
CA PRO A 66 -7.39 6.58 15.98
C PRO A 66 -8.25 7.07 14.82
N LEU A 67 -7.75 6.98 13.60
CA LEU A 67 -8.47 7.43 12.41
C LEU A 67 -9.51 6.42 11.94
N LEU A 68 -9.32 5.13 12.26
CA LEU A 68 -10.11 4.03 11.72
C LEU A 68 -10.90 3.25 12.78
N GLU A 69 -10.74 3.54 14.05
CA GLU A 69 -11.41 2.79 15.12
C GLU A 69 -12.92 3.01 15.16
N ASP A 70 -13.40 4.15 14.68
CA ASP A 70 -14.81 4.55 14.75
C ASP A 70 -15.53 4.49 13.41
N LYS A 71 -14.87 4.09 12.34
CA LYS A 71 -15.48 4.09 11.01
C LYS A 71 -15.04 2.93 10.16
N SER A 72 -15.93 2.50 9.27
CA SER A 72 -15.60 1.53 8.22
C SER A 72 -14.67 2.17 7.21
N PHE A 73 -13.66 1.43 6.77
CA PHE A 73 -12.72 1.89 5.77
C PHE A 73 -12.31 0.74 4.89
N TYR A 74 -12.55 0.88 3.58
CA TYR A 74 -12.18 -0.12 2.60
C TYR A 74 -11.39 0.56 1.50
N GLU A 75 -10.15 0.13 1.34
CA GLU A 75 -9.26 0.59 0.28
C GLU A 75 -9.25 -0.47 -0.80
N ILE A 76 -9.72 -0.11 -1.98
CA ILE A 76 -9.89 -1.02 -3.10
C ILE A 76 -8.88 -0.65 -4.17
N GLU A 77 -8.05 -1.61 -4.58
CA GLU A 77 -7.08 -1.37 -5.64
C GLU A 77 -7.78 -1.31 -6.99
N ILE A 78 -7.51 -0.26 -7.76
CA ILE A 78 -8.12 0.00 -9.06
C ILE A 78 -7.12 -0.03 -10.22
N GLY A 79 -5.84 -0.22 -9.91
CA GLY A 79 -4.80 -0.39 -10.92
C GLY A 79 -3.51 -0.86 -10.29
N ARG A 80 -2.76 -1.70 -10.99
CA ARG A 80 -1.48 -2.22 -10.51
C ARG A 80 -0.51 -2.35 -11.67
N LYS A 81 0.60 -1.61 -11.59
CA LYS A 81 1.67 -1.70 -12.57
C LYS A 81 2.95 -2.09 -11.85
N VAL A 82 3.56 -3.20 -12.27
CA VAL A 82 4.72 -3.79 -11.59
C VAL A 82 5.92 -3.79 -12.53
N ASP A 83 7.04 -3.26 -12.05
CA ASP A 83 8.33 -3.31 -12.73
C ASP A 83 9.31 -4.07 -11.84
N VAL A 84 9.96 -5.10 -12.39
CA VAL A 84 10.90 -5.95 -11.66
C VAL A 84 12.24 -5.96 -12.38
N PHE A 85 13.30 -5.78 -11.61
CA PHE A 85 14.66 -5.96 -12.09
C PHE A 85 15.47 -6.75 -11.06
N GLY A 86 15.76 -8.01 -11.33
CA GLY A 86 16.48 -8.86 -10.39
C GLY A 86 15.74 -8.98 -9.06
N GLN A 87 16.39 -8.55 -7.99
CA GLN A 87 15.85 -8.64 -6.61
C GLN A 87 15.05 -7.43 -6.19
N VAL A 88 14.85 -6.46 -7.07
CA VAL A 88 14.14 -5.23 -6.73
C VAL A 88 12.92 -5.04 -7.61
N ALA A 89 11.88 -4.42 -7.04
CA ALA A 89 10.67 -4.13 -7.76
C ALA A 89 10.09 -2.78 -7.34
N HIS A 90 9.35 -2.20 -8.25
CA HIS A 90 8.56 -0.99 -7.99
C HIS A 90 7.13 -1.23 -8.46
N VAL A 91 6.16 -0.82 -7.66
CA VAL A 91 4.74 -0.97 -7.99
C VAL A 91 4.04 0.37 -7.89
N TYR A 92 3.30 0.72 -8.94
CA TYR A 92 2.30 1.79 -8.92
C TYR A 92 0.98 1.11 -8.62
N SER A 93 0.46 1.31 -7.42
CA SER A 93 -0.79 0.68 -6.97
C SER A 93 -1.81 1.76 -6.66
N SER A 94 -2.76 1.93 -7.57
CA SER A 94 -3.79 2.96 -7.44
C SER A 94 -4.99 2.41 -6.69
N TYR A 95 -5.61 3.23 -5.86
CA TYR A 95 -6.70 2.80 -4.97
C TYR A 95 -7.81 3.83 -4.91
N GLU A 96 -8.98 3.35 -4.48
CA GLU A 96 -10.07 4.19 -4.05
C GLU A 96 -10.53 3.76 -2.66
N ALA A 97 -10.91 4.71 -1.82
CA ALA A 97 -11.41 4.45 -0.49
C ALA A 97 -12.93 4.59 -0.45
N ARG A 98 -13.58 3.61 0.18
CA ARG A 98 -15.04 3.57 0.32
C ARG A 98 -15.42 3.15 1.74
N GLU A 99 -16.64 3.47 2.14
CA GLU A 99 -17.18 3.05 3.44
C GLU A 99 -17.41 1.53 3.48
N THR A 100 -17.88 0.95 2.36
CA THR A 100 -17.96 -0.50 2.12
C THR A 100 -17.48 -0.77 0.70
N PRO A 101 -17.10 -2.01 0.34
CA PRO A 101 -16.57 -2.31 -1.00
C PRO A 101 -17.50 -1.93 -2.14
N ASP A 102 -18.81 -2.00 -1.92
CA ASP A 102 -19.84 -1.69 -2.91
C ASP A 102 -20.55 -0.36 -2.67
N HIS A 103 -20.07 0.44 -1.73
CA HIS A 103 -20.66 1.75 -1.45
C HIS A 103 -20.53 2.66 -2.69
N PRO A 104 -21.61 3.38 -3.07
CA PRO A 104 -21.60 4.17 -4.31
C PRO A 104 -20.69 5.40 -4.27
N VAL A 105 -20.31 5.86 -3.08
CA VAL A 105 -19.50 7.08 -2.93
C VAL A 105 -18.03 6.73 -2.74
N ILE A 106 -17.18 7.25 -3.62
CA ILE A 106 -15.73 7.20 -3.48
C ILE A 106 -15.34 8.37 -2.56
N GLN A 107 -14.70 8.07 -1.43
CA GLN A 107 -14.27 9.09 -0.49
C GLN A 107 -13.04 9.84 -1.01
N PHE A 108 -12.07 9.10 -1.53
CA PHE A 108 -10.88 9.65 -2.18
C PHE A 108 -10.20 8.56 -3.01
N ARG A 109 -9.34 8.99 -3.91
CA ARG A 109 -8.50 8.11 -4.73
C ARG A 109 -7.06 8.57 -4.63
N GLY A 110 -6.13 7.63 -4.79
CA GLY A 110 -4.73 7.94 -4.75
C GLY A 110 -3.86 6.82 -5.29
N VAL A 111 -2.57 6.93 -5.07
CA VAL A 111 -1.58 5.94 -5.50
C VAL A 111 -0.59 5.65 -4.39
N ASN A 112 -0.34 4.36 -4.20
CA ASN A 112 0.78 3.86 -3.42
C ASN A 112 1.93 3.57 -4.39
N MET A 113 3.07 4.23 -4.18
CA MET A 113 4.30 3.90 -4.89
C MET A 113 5.13 3.05 -3.95
N ILE A 114 5.36 1.79 -4.34
CA ILE A 114 5.87 0.77 -3.44
C ILE A 114 7.18 0.21 -3.97
N HIS A 115 8.20 0.22 -3.13
CA HIS A 115 9.48 -0.44 -3.41
C HIS A 115 9.54 -1.75 -2.65
N LEU A 116 9.89 -2.83 -3.37
CA LEU A 116 10.00 -4.15 -2.78
C LEU A 116 11.38 -4.74 -3.05
N TRP A 117 11.78 -5.65 -2.17
CA TRP A 117 13.03 -6.39 -2.27
C TRP A 117 12.75 -7.86 -2.02
N ASN A 118 13.35 -8.71 -2.85
CA ASN A 118 13.29 -10.16 -2.65
C ASN A 118 14.55 -10.62 -1.94
N ASP A 119 14.41 -11.40 -0.88
CA ASP A 119 15.50 -11.75 0.01
C ASP A 119 16.32 -12.97 -0.42
N ASP A 120 16.02 -13.57 -1.57
CA ASP A 120 16.81 -14.67 -2.07
C ASP A 120 16.82 -14.73 -3.60
N ARG A 121 17.72 -15.52 -4.14
CA ARG A 121 17.90 -15.67 -5.58
C ARG A 121 18.15 -17.13 -5.90
N GLY A 122 17.37 -17.68 -6.84
CA GLY A 122 17.53 -19.05 -7.30
C GLY A 122 18.76 -19.25 -8.17
N GLU A 123 19.02 -20.50 -8.51
CA GLU A 123 20.14 -20.88 -9.36
C GLU A 123 20.07 -20.25 -10.74
N ASP A 124 18.86 -19.96 -11.23
CA ASP A 124 18.64 -19.28 -12.51
C ASP A 124 18.84 -17.75 -12.42
N GLY A 125 19.22 -17.23 -11.26
CA GLY A 125 19.41 -15.81 -11.04
C GLY A 125 18.15 -15.01 -10.81
N LYS A 126 16.98 -15.66 -10.79
CA LYS A 126 15.68 -15.01 -10.58
C LYS A 126 15.31 -15.00 -9.10
N PRO A 127 14.42 -14.06 -8.67
CA PRO A 127 13.94 -14.02 -7.29
C PRO A 127 13.31 -15.36 -6.88
N SER A 128 13.72 -15.90 -5.74
CA SER A 128 13.24 -17.18 -5.23
C SER A 128 12.89 -17.16 -3.76
N GLY A 129 13.08 -16.03 -3.10
CA GLY A 129 12.69 -15.82 -1.70
C GLY A 129 11.36 -15.11 -1.60
N ARG A 130 11.14 -14.47 -0.47
CA ARG A 130 9.95 -13.67 -0.26
C ARG A 130 10.18 -12.21 -0.66
N TRP A 131 9.09 -11.57 -1.03
CA TRP A 131 9.10 -10.14 -1.30
C TRP A 131 8.76 -9.35 -0.04
N TRP A 132 9.55 -8.31 0.23
CA TRP A 132 9.36 -7.41 1.35
C TRP A 132 9.08 -6.01 0.85
N ILE A 133 8.12 -5.34 1.44
CA ILE A 133 7.95 -3.90 1.22
C ILE A 133 9.04 -3.19 2.02
N MET A 134 9.89 -2.43 1.32
CA MET A 134 10.95 -1.63 1.91
C MET A 134 10.57 -0.18 2.05
N GLY A 135 9.66 0.28 1.22
CA GLY A 135 9.17 1.66 1.27
C GLY A 135 7.86 1.78 0.54
N ILE A 136 7.01 2.64 1.06
CA ILE A 136 5.76 3.00 0.42
C ILE A 136 5.52 4.49 0.67
N ILE A 137 5.26 5.22 -0.42
CA ILE A 137 4.93 6.63 -0.37
C ILE A 137 3.64 6.80 -1.13
N TRP A 138 2.67 7.50 -0.53
CA TRP A 138 1.36 7.66 -1.17
C TRP A 138 0.90 9.10 -1.14
N ASP A 139 0.08 9.45 -2.13
CA ASP A 139 -0.60 10.72 -2.23
C ASP A 139 -1.97 10.50 -2.86
N ASN A 140 -2.85 11.44 -2.68
CA ASN A 140 -4.24 11.36 -3.14
C ASN A 140 -4.53 12.39 -4.23
N GLU A 141 -5.53 12.08 -5.06
CA GLU A 141 -6.08 13.05 -6.01
C GLU A 141 -6.58 14.29 -5.27
N ARG A 142 -6.50 15.41 -5.95
CA ARG A 142 -7.03 16.69 -5.49
C ARG A 142 -7.29 17.57 -6.71
N GLU A 143 -7.87 18.72 -6.50
CA GLU A 143 -8.14 19.64 -7.58
C GLU A 143 -6.86 19.92 -8.40
N GLY A 144 -6.93 19.70 -9.70
CA GLY A 144 -5.79 19.85 -10.60
C GLY A 144 -4.82 18.68 -10.64
N LEU A 145 -5.10 17.61 -9.89
CA LEU A 145 -4.24 16.42 -9.88
C LEU A 145 -5.08 15.15 -9.88
N ASP A 146 -5.22 14.56 -11.05
CA ASP A 146 -5.92 13.29 -11.23
C ASP A 146 -4.92 12.17 -11.47
N LEU A 147 -5.28 10.95 -11.06
CA LEU A 147 -4.47 9.77 -11.38
C LEU A 147 -4.38 9.61 -12.91
N PRO A 148 -3.17 9.31 -13.43
CA PRO A 148 -3.03 9.01 -14.86
C PRO A 148 -3.91 7.82 -15.26
N GLU A 149 -4.52 7.90 -16.42
CA GLU A 149 -5.43 6.86 -16.91
C GLU A 149 -4.77 5.49 -16.97
N GLN A 150 -3.50 5.44 -17.36
CA GLN A 150 -2.75 4.19 -17.43
C GLN A 150 -2.54 3.50 -16.07
N TRP A 151 -2.78 4.20 -14.95
CA TRP A 151 -2.68 3.63 -13.60
C TRP A 151 -4.02 3.12 -13.08
N LEU A 152 -5.08 3.22 -13.85
CA LEU A 152 -6.45 2.83 -13.46
C LEU A 152 -6.85 1.45 -14.02
N THR A 153 -5.92 0.73 -14.63
CA THR A 153 -6.20 -0.60 -15.20
C THR A 153 -5.35 -1.66 -14.51
N GLN A 154 -5.95 -2.85 -14.39
CA GLN A 154 -5.28 -4.03 -13.82
C GLN A 154 -4.37 -4.70 -14.85
#